data_e4cb88e782b0e7b5a0b39250b79588dc
#
_entry.id   e4cb88e782b0e7b5a0b39250b79588dc
#
_cell.length_a   1.000
_cell.length_b   1.000
_cell.length_c   1.000
_cell.angle_alpha   90.00
_cell.angle_beta   90.00
_cell.angle_gamma   90.00
#
_symmetry.space_group_name_H-M   'P 1'
#
loop_
_entity.id
_entity.type
_entity.pdbx_description
1 polymer ?
#
loop_
_entity_poly.entity_id
_entity_poly.type
_entity_poly.pdbx_seq_one_letter_code
_entity_poly.pdbx_strand_id
1 'polypeptide(L)'
;MSPLELRASLSLASIFALRMLGLFLILPVFAVHARHMPGGESSALVGLAIGIYGLTQGLLQIPFGVASDRLGRKPVIIAGLLLFGAGSFLAAGADTLAGVIVGRALQGAGAISAAVTAMIADATRDENRTKAMAMVGGSIGLTFALSLVVSPVLYAHIGLSGLFALTGLLCTAAIGVVCWVVPAVPLPVREPGHQTPWRAVLLNPELLRLNGGIFTLHVVQMAMFVVVPVLLVEQAGMALPEHWKIYLPVVLGSFIIMVPLLLAGEKRGHLKTLFLFSIALLIAVQALFAWLPAHFSVVTMLLLAFFVGFNILEASLPSLVSKVAPASAKGAALGVYNTTQALGLFVGGALGGWVASRWGALAVFETCAVLLLLWLVLAWPMRVPVKKQPAEAG
;
A
#
# COMPACT_ATOMS: atom_id res chain seq x y z
N MET A 1 18.68 -11.54 -16.16
CA MET A 1 19.21 -11.35 -14.79
C MET A 1 20.25 -12.43 -14.53
N SER A 2 21.37 -12.08 -13.94
CA SER A 2 22.35 -13.08 -13.45
C SER A 2 21.76 -13.82 -12.23
N PRO A 3 22.32 -15.01 -11.86
CA PRO A 3 21.88 -15.71 -10.67
C PRO A 3 21.99 -14.88 -9.39
N LEU A 4 23.00 -14.01 -9.29
CA LEU A 4 23.20 -13.11 -8.16
C LEU A 4 22.12 -12.00 -8.11
N GLU A 5 21.83 -11.37 -9.24
CA GLU A 5 20.75 -10.37 -9.36
C GLU A 5 19.38 -10.98 -9.03
N LEU A 6 19.12 -12.20 -9.49
CA LEU A 6 17.87 -12.90 -9.22
C LEU A 6 17.74 -13.23 -7.72
N ARG A 7 18.82 -13.76 -7.10
CA ARG A 7 18.85 -14.04 -5.66
C ARG A 7 18.62 -12.77 -4.84
N ALA A 8 19.32 -11.68 -5.18
CA ALA A 8 19.14 -10.38 -4.50
C ALA A 8 17.70 -9.88 -4.63
N SER A 9 17.14 -9.89 -5.84
CA SER A 9 15.79 -9.39 -6.10
C SER A 9 14.72 -10.22 -5.39
N LEU A 10 14.81 -11.56 -5.42
CA LEU A 10 13.87 -12.45 -4.75
C LEU A 10 13.95 -12.31 -3.23
N SER A 11 15.16 -12.30 -2.66
CA SER A 11 15.32 -12.17 -1.21
C SER A 11 14.85 -10.81 -0.68
N LEU A 12 15.12 -9.71 -1.40
CA LEU A 12 14.64 -8.38 -1.03
C LEU A 12 13.12 -8.24 -1.24
N ALA A 13 12.56 -8.83 -2.30
CA ALA A 13 11.12 -8.89 -2.50
C ALA A 13 10.43 -9.71 -1.39
N SER A 14 11.02 -10.82 -0.94
CA SER A 14 10.47 -11.62 0.17
C SER A 14 10.47 -10.88 1.50
N ILE A 15 11.54 -10.09 1.81
CA ILE A 15 11.57 -9.23 3.00
C ILE A 15 10.44 -8.19 2.94
N PHE A 16 10.25 -7.58 1.76
CA PHE A 16 9.16 -6.64 1.55
C PHE A 16 7.79 -7.32 1.74
N ALA A 17 7.62 -8.51 1.16
CA ALA A 17 6.40 -9.31 1.27
C ALA A 17 6.09 -9.69 2.73
N LEU A 18 7.07 -10.21 3.48
CA LEU A 18 6.89 -10.58 4.89
C LEU A 18 6.46 -9.39 5.75
N ARG A 19 7.07 -8.22 5.53
CA ARG A 19 6.70 -7.00 6.23
C ARG A 19 5.29 -6.53 5.83
N MET A 20 4.96 -6.53 4.54
CA MET A 20 3.64 -6.12 4.05
C MET A 20 2.54 -7.10 4.45
N LEU A 21 2.85 -8.40 4.51
CA LEU A 21 1.93 -9.40 5.04
C LEU A 21 1.51 -9.03 6.48
N GLY A 22 2.48 -8.71 7.33
CA GLY A 22 2.21 -8.29 8.69
C GLY A 22 1.37 -7.01 8.80
N LEU A 23 1.56 -6.05 7.89
CA LEU A 23 0.74 -4.85 7.84
C LEU A 23 -0.71 -5.18 7.41
N PHE A 24 -0.85 -5.95 6.34
CA PHE A 24 -2.15 -6.18 5.70
C PHE A 24 -3.01 -7.21 6.45
N LEU A 25 -2.40 -8.16 7.17
CA LEU A 25 -3.14 -9.15 7.99
C LEU A 25 -4.07 -8.51 9.03
N ILE A 26 -3.78 -7.30 9.46
CA ILE A 26 -4.55 -6.64 10.51
C ILE A 26 -5.79 -5.94 9.93
N LEU A 27 -5.70 -5.42 8.71
CA LEU A 27 -6.70 -4.51 8.14
C LEU A 27 -8.12 -5.09 8.07
N PRO A 28 -8.36 -6.34 7.61
CA PRO A 28 -9.71 -6.86 7.45
C PRO A 28 -10.45 -7.11 8.76
N VAL A 29 -9.72 -7.27 9.86
CA VAL A 29 -10.28 -7.70 11.15
C VAL A 29 -10.22 -6.63 12.23
N PHE A 30 -9.33 -5.65 12.07
CA PHE A 30 -8.99 -4.71 13.14
C PHE A 30 -10.17 -3.85 13.56
N ALA A 31 -10.89 -3.24 12.60
CA ALA A 31 -11.99 -2.31 12.92
C ALA A 31 -13.11 -2.97 13.74
N VAL A 32 -13.40 -4.24 13.47
CA VAL A 32 -14.40 -5.01 14.21
C VAL A 32 -13.90 -5.36 15.62
N HIS A 33 -12.67 -5.90 15.73
CA HIS A 33 -12.10 -6.28 17.02
C HIS A 33 -11.89 -5.08 17.93
N ALA A 34 -11.36 -3.99 17.41
CA ALA A 34 -11.02 -2.79 18.18
C ALA A 34 -12.22 -2.18 18.91
N ARG A 35 -13.44 -2.34 18.40
CA ARG A 35 -14.68 -1.87 19.07
C ARG A 35 -14.94 -2.55 20.41
N HIS A 36 -14.38 -3.74 20.62
CA HIS A 36 -14.50 -4.50 21.88
C HIS A 36 -13.35 -4.21 22.86
N MET A 37 -12.36 -3.38 22.45
CA MET A 37 -11.25 -2.99 23.32
C MET A 37 -11.58 -1.71 24.10
N PRO A 38 -11.01 -1.50 25.31
CA PRO A 38 -11.08 -0.23 26.00
C PRO A 38 -10.57 0.92 25.13
N GLY A 39 -11.41 1.92 24.88
CA GLY A 39 -11.17 3.04 23.96
C GLY A 39 -11.67 2.81 22.54
N GLY A 40 -12.20 1.63 22.22
CA GLY A 40 -12.72 1.26 20.90
C GLY A 40 -14.12 1.77 20.59
N GLU A 41 -14.81 2.37 21.56
CA GLU A 41 -16.10 3.02 21.39
C GLU A 41 -16.02 4.20 20.42
N SER A 42 -14.82 4.81 20.30
CA SER A 42 -14.56 5.91 19.38
C SER A 42 -14.05 5.39 18.03
N SER A 43 -14.88 5.46 17.00
CA SER A 43 -14.45 5.16 15.62
C SER A 43 -13.28 6.05 15.16
N ALA A 44 -13.14 7.25 15.73
CA ALA A 44 -12.00 8.14 15.47
C ALA A 44 -10.69 7.53 15.98
N LEU A 45 -10.68 6.96 17.19
CA LEU A 45 -9.49 6.28 17.74
C LEU A 45 -9.20 4.97 16.98
N VAL A 46 -10.22 4.23 16.58
CA VAL A 46 -10.05 3.03 15.73
C VAL A 46 -9.41 3.41 14.40
N GLY A 47 -9.91 4.45 13.74
CA GLY A 47 -9.33 4.96 12.49
C GLY A 47 -7.90 5.47 12.67
N LEU A 48 -7.61 6.17 13.79
CA LEU A 48 -6.25 6.59 14.13
C LEU A 48 -5.32 5.36 14.29
N ALA A 49 -5.74 4.32 15.00
CA ALA A 49 -4.96 3.09 15.17
C ALA A 49 -4.66 2.40 13.84
N ILE A 50 -5.59 2.43 12.89
CA ILE A 50 -5.36 1.93 11.53
C ILE A 50 -4.33 2.79 10.80
N GLY A 51 -4.46 4.12 10.85
CA GLY A 51 -3.68 5.06 10.05
C GLY A 51 -2.31 5.42 10.60
N ILE A 52 -2.10 5.43 11.93
CA ILE A 52 -0.88 5.96 12.57
C ILE A 52 0.43 5.33 12.05
N TYR A 53 0.38 4.08 11.66
CA TYR A 53 1.47 3.41 10.96
C TYR A 53 1.93 4.20 9.72
N GLY A 54 0.99 4.66 8.90
CA GLY A 54 1.29 5.44 7.69
C GLY A 54 1.95 6.77 8.00
N LEU A 55 1.56 7.46 9.08
CA LEU A 55 2.18 8.72 9.50
C LEU A 55 3.66 8.53 9.82
N THR A 56 3.96 7.61 10.72
CA THR A 56 5.35 7.38 11.17
C THR A 56 6.21 6.84 10.03
N GLN A 57 5.65 5.96 9.18
CA GLN A 57 6.32 5.50 7.97
C GLN A 57 6.63 6.67 7.01
N GLY A 58 5.66 7.53 6.72
CA GLY A 58 5.83 8.66 5.82
C GLY A 58 6.90 9.64 6.31
N LEU A 59 6.88 9.99 7.60
CA LEU A 59 7.86 10.89 8.21
C LEU A 59 9.28 10.31 8.21
N LEU A 60 9.42 9.02 8.46
CA LEU A 60 10.73 8.37 8.59
C LEU A 60 11.26 7.74 7.30
N GLN A 61 10.48 7.71 6.22
CA GLN A 61 10.90 7.17 4.91
C GLN A 61 12.17 7.83 4.39
N ILE A 62 12.22 9.16 4.41
CA ILE A 62 13.38 9.93 3.94
C ILE A 62 14.57 9.79 4.90
N PRO A 63 14.44 9.98 6.23
CA PRO A 63 15.52 9.71 7.17
C PRO A 63 16.15 8.33 7.04
N PHE A 64 15.35 7.27 6.93
CA PHE A 64 15.85 5.90 6.72
C PHE A 64 16.57 5.74 5.39
N GLY A 65 16.08 6.38 4.31
CA GLY A 65 16.75 6.40 3.02
C GLY A 65 18.15 7.02 3.13
N VAL A 66 18.26 8.22 3.74
CA VAL A 66 19.55 8.90 3.96
C VAL A 66 20.47 8.11 4.88
N ALA A 67 19.93 7.53 5.97
CA ALA A 67 20.70 6.69 6.86
C ALA A 67 21.28 5.47 6.11
N SER A 68 20.50 4.84 5.23
CA SER A 68 20.94 3.68 4.46
C SER A 68 22.04 3.99 3.44
N ASP A 69 22.09 5.24 2.96
CA ASP A 69 23.19 5.72 2.10
C ASP A 69 24.50 5.93 2.86
N ARG A 70 24.42 6.21 4.17
CA ARG A 70 25.59 6.54 5.00
C ARG A 70 26.10 5.35 5.82
N LEU A 71 25.17 4.62 6.44
CA LEU A 71 25.47 3.52 7.37
C LEU A 71 25.47 2.15 6.67
N GLY A 72 25.04 2.11 5.40
CA GLY A 72 24.88 0.88 4.63
C GLY A 72 23.44 0.38 4.59
N ARG A 73 23.10 -0.37 3.54
CA ARG A 73 21.73 -0.85 3.29
C ARG A 73 21.26 -1.85 4.35
N LYS A 74 22.06 -2.93 4.56
CA LYS A 74 21.68 -4.02 5.48
C LYS A 74 21.48 -3.56 6.93
N PRO A 75 22.39 -2.79 7.57
CA PRO A 75 22.22 -2.35 8.95
C PRO A 75 20.92 -1.54 9.13
N VAL A 76 20.58 -0.66 8.21
CA VAL A 76 19.39 0.17 8.30
C VAL A 76 18.12 -0.66 8.06
N ILE A 77 18.14 -1.63 7.14
CA ILE A 77 17.04 -2.58 6.95
C ILE A 77 16.80 -3.39 8.23
N ILE A 78 17.87 -3.91 8.85
CA ILE A 78 17.77 -4.67 10.11
C ILE A 78 17.20 -3.78 11.23
N ALA A 79 17.71 -2.56 11.41
CA ALA A 79 17.20 -1.62 12.41
C ALA A 79 15.70 -1.32 12.23
N GLY A 80 15.28 -1.10 10.99
CA GLY A 80 13.87 -0.88 10.69
C GLY A 80 12.99 -2.12 10.93
N LEU A 81 13.47 -3.33 10.62
CA LEU A 81 12.76 -4.57 10.92
C LEU A 81 12.68 -4.82 12.44
N LEU A 82 13.71 -4.48 13.20
CA LEU A 82 13.69 -4.56 14.67
C LEU A 82 12.64 -3.60 15.25
N LEU A 83 12.57 -2.36 14.77
CA LEU A 83 11.53 -1.40 15.19
C LEU A 83 10.13 -1.91 14.84
N PHE A 84 9.94 -2.42 13.62
CA PHE A 84 8.67 -2.97 13.21
C PHE A 84 8.27 -4.19 14.05
N GLY A 85 9.21 -5.11 14.30
CA GLY A 85 9.00 -6.29 15.13
C GLY A 85 8.67 -5.93 16.59
N ALA A 86 9.42 -4.99 17.17
CA ALA A 86 9.17 -4.50 18.52
C ALA A 86 7.78 -3.86 18.65
N GLY A 87 7.38 -3.03 17.67
CA GLY A 87 6.03 -2.47 17.60
C GLY A 87 4.95 -3.55 17.47
N SER A 88 5.24 -4.62 16.73
CA SER A 88 4.32 -5.76 16.57
C SER A 88 4.11 -6.50 17.88
N PHE A 89 5.19 -6.82 18.61
CA PHE A 89 5.08 -7.48 19.92
C PHE A 89 4.45 -6.58 20.98
N LEU A 90 4.72 -5.26 20.94
CA LEU A 90 4.05 -4.30 21.81
C LEU A 90 2.53 -4.28 21.56
N ALA A 91 2.10 -4.24 20.29
CA ALA A 91 0.69 -4.30 19.94
C ALA A 91 0.05 -5.65 20.29
N ALA A 92 0.81 -6.77 20.21
CA ALA A 92 0.34 -8.09 20.60
C ALA A 92 0.04 -8.21 22.09
N GLY A 93 0.81 -7.53 22.94
CA GLY A 93 0.61 -7.49 24.38
C GLY A 93 -0.28 -6.35 24.89
N ALA A 94 -0.91 -5.58 23.99
CA ALA A 94 -1.72 -4.42 24.37
C ALA A 94 -3.16 -4.81 24.66
N ASP A 95 -3.66 -4.49 25.86
CA ASP A 95 -5.04 -4.71 26.28
C ASP A 95 -5.96 -3.51 25.99
N THR A 96 -5.40 -2.39 25.53
CA THR A 96 -6.12 -1.16 25.21
C THR A 96 -5.81 -0.67 23.80
N LEU A 97 -6.77 0.04 23.21
CA LEU A 97 -6.57 0.65 21.89
C LEU A 97 -5.40 1.65 21.86
N ALA A 98 -5.16 2.38 22.96
CA ALA A 98 -4.02 3.27 23.09
C ALA A 98 -2.67 2.54 23.00
N GLY A 99 -2.55 1.37 23.64
CA GLY A 99 -1.36 0.52 23.53
C GLY A 99 -1.15 0.03 22.10
N VAL A 100 -2.21 -0.37 21.40
CA VAL A 100 -2.14 -0.74 19.99
C VAL A 100 -1.69 0.43 19.13
N ILE A 101 -2.20 1.66 19.35
CA ILE A 101 -1.78 2.87 18.63
C ILE A 101 -0.25 3.08 18.76
N VAL A 102 0.30 2.95 19.98
CA VAL A 102 1.76 3.08 20.20
C VAL A 102 2.53 1.99 19.45
N GLY A 103 2.08 0.72 19.55
CA GLY A 103 2.68 -0.39 18.80
C GLY A 103 2.66 -0.16 17.29
N ARG A 104 1.53 0.32 16.75
CA ARG A 104 1.35 0.64 15.33
C ARG A 104 2.23 1.82 14.89
N ALA A 105 2.37 2.85 15.73
CA ALA A 105 3.29 3.96 15.47
C ALA A 105 4.75 3.47 15.40
N LEU A 106 5.15 2.58 16.30
CA LEU A 106 6.48 1.98 16.30
C LEU A 106 6.70 1.06 15.10
N GLN A 107 5.68 0.27 14.69
CA GLN A 107 5.72 -0.50 13.45
C GLN A 107 6.02 0.39 12.24
N GLY A 108 5.30 1.50 12.09
CA GLY A 108 5.50 2.46 11.00
C GLY A 108 6.88 3.12 11.03
N ALA A 109 7.45 3.34 12.23
CA ALA A 109 8.80 3.87 12.38
C ALA A 109 9.88 2.98 11.74
N GLY A 110 9.60 1.69 11.53
CA GLY A 110 10.46 0.79 10.75
C GLY A 110 10.37 1.00 9.23
N ALA A 111 10.57 2.21 8.74
CA ALA A 111 10.36 2.66 7.35
C ALA A 111 11.47 2.17 6.38
N ILE A 112 11.59 0.86 6.18
CA ILE A 112 12.67 0.24 5.37
C ILE A 112 12.48 0.34 3.86
N SER A 113 11.33 0.78 3.37
CA SER A 113 11.00 0.72 1.93
C SER A 113 12.02 1.42 1.04
N ALA A 114 12.51 2.61 1.45
CA ALA A 114 13.54 3.34 0.71
C ALA A 114 14.87 2.57 0.68
N ALA A 115 15.29 2.01 1.81
CA ALA A 115 16.54 1.26 1.92
C ALA A 115 16.52 -0.04 1.09
N VAL A 116 15.40 -0.78 1.12
CA VAL A 116 15.21 -2.01 0.32
C VAL A 116 15.20 -1.68 -1.18
N THR A 117 14.45 -0.66 -1.59
CA THR A 117 14.38 -0.21 -3.00
C THR A 117 15.75 0.23 -3.50
N ALA A 118 16.50 0.99 -2.70
CA ALA A 118 17.86 1.40 -3.02
C ALA A 118 18.81 0.18 -3.13
N MET A 119 18.71 -0.78 -2.21
CA MET A 119 19.53 -2.00 -2.27
C MET A 119 19.25 -2.84 -3.51
N ILE A 120 17.99 -2.92 -3.96
CA ILE A 120 17.64 -3.58 -5.22
C ILE A 120 18.30 -2.87 -6.40
N ALA A 121 18.25 -1.53 -6.41
CA ALA A 121 18.89 -0.75 -7.46
C ALA A 121 20.42 -0.93 -7.49
N ASP A 122 21.06 -1.01 -6.31
CA ASP A 122 22.49 -1.26 -6.16
C ASP A 122 22.89 -2.70 -6.58
N ALA A 123 21.97 -3.68 -6.40
CA ALA A 123 22.21 -5.09 -6.68
C ALA A 123 21.88 -5.51 -8.12
N THR A 124 21.29 -4.62 -8.93
CA THR A 124 20.81 -4.95 -10.26
C THR A 124 21.34 -3.96 -11.31
N ARG A 125 21.73 -4.48 -12.48
CA ARG A 125 22.08 -3.64 -13.63
C ARG A 125 20.86 -2.86 -14.14
N ASP A 126 21.09 -1.72 -14.75
CA ASP A 126 20.02 -0.82 -15.24
C ASP A 126 19.00 -1.51 -16.13
N GLU A 127 19.44 -2.43 -16.99
CA GLU A 127 18.59 -3.26 -17.87
C GLU A 127 17.61 -4.15 -17.11
N ASN A 128 17.98 -4.61 -15.92
CA ASN A 128 17.21 -5.56 -15.10
C ASN A 128 16.46 -4.88 -13.94
N ARG A 129 16.76 -3.60 -13.64
CA ARG A 129 16.17 -2.86 -12.50
C ARG A 129 14.65 -2.82 -12.56
N THR A 130 14.08 -2.58 -13.74
CA THR A 130 12.61 -2.57 -13.92
C THR A 130 11.98 -3.92 -13.59
N LYS A 131 12.63 -5.04 -13.98
CA LYS A 131 12.16 -6.40 -13.67
C LYS A 131 12.22 -6.67 -12.16
N ALA A 132 13.32 -6.26 -11.50
CA ALA A 132 13.48 -6.44 -10.06
C ALA A 132 12.44 -5.62 -9.27
N MET A 133 12.17 -4.38 -9.67
CA MET A 133 11.13 -3.54 -9.06
C MET A 133 9.71 -4.11 -9.30
N ALA A 134 9.46 -4.70 -10.47
CA ALA A 134 8.18 -5.38 -10.75
C ALA A 134 7.97 -6.62 -9.86
N MET A 135 9.04 -7.35 -9.50
CA MET A 135 8.96 -8.46 -8.54
C MET A 135 8.56 -7.97 -7.15
N VAL A 136 9.08 -6.84 -6.69
CA VAL A 136 8.67 -6.21 -5.41
C VAL A 136 7.21 -5.78 -5.48
N GLY A 137 6.82 -5.03 -6.51
CA GLY A 137 5.43 -4.59 -6.68
C GLY A 137 4.44 -5.77 -6.73
N GLY A 138 4.78 -6.82 -7.49
CA GLY A 138 3.99 -8.05 -7.55
C GLY A 138 3.89 -8.77 -6.21
N SER A 139 4.99 -8.80 -5.44
CA SER A 139 4.98 -9.40 -4.10
C SER A 139 4.06 -8.63 -3.13
N ILE A 140 4.01 -7.31 -3.20
CA ILE A 140 3.11 -6.48 -2.38
C ILE A 140 1.65 -6.77 -2.73
N GLY A 141 1.29 -6.76 -4.02
CA GLY A 141 -0.07 -7.05 -4.47
C GLY A 141 -0.55 -8.45 -4.09
N LEU A 142 0.32 -9.46 -4.28
CA LEU A 142 0.03 -10.83 -3.87
C LEU A 142 -0.15 -10.96 -2.35
N THR A 143 0.72 -10.30 -1.58
CA THR A 143 0.65 -10.29 -0.12
C THR A 143 -0.62 -9.61 0.38
N PHE A 144 -1.02 -8.51 -0.22
CA PHE A 144 -2.28 -7.84 0.09
C PHE A 144 -3.48 -8.76 -0.18
N ALA A 145 -3.53 -9.36 -1.35
CA ALA A 145 -4.57 -10.30 -1.74
C ALA A 145 -4.67 -11.50 -0.77
N LEU A 146 -3.52 -12.11 -0.46
CA LEU A 146 -3.42 -13.22 0.49
C LEU A 146 -3.89 -12.81 1.89
N SER A 147 -3.50 -11.62 2.34
CA SER A 147 -3.87 -11.11 3.66
C SER A 147 -5.38 -10.95 3.83
N LEU A 148 -6.08 -10.45 2.82
CA LEU A 148 -7.54 -10.29 2.88
C LEU A 148 -8.26 -11.62 3.10
N VAL A 149 -7.73 -12.71 2.52
CA VAL A 149 -8.33 -14.04 2.60
C VAL A 149 -7.93 -14.77 3.88
N VAL A 150 -6.63 -14.73 4.21
CA VAL A 150 -6.06 -15.54 5.31
C VAL A 150 -6.31 -14.89 6.67
N SER A 151 -6.37 -13.56 6.74
CA SER A 151 -6.52 -12.82 8.00
C SER A 151 -7.77 -13.20 8.80
N PRO A 152 -9.00 -13.23 8.23
CA PRO A 152 -10.19 -13.62 9.00
C PRO A 152 -10.11 -15.06 9.52
N VAL A 153 -9.50 -15.96 8.76
CA VAL A 153 -9.31 -17.36 9.15
C VAL A 153 -8.31 -17.47 10.30
N LEU A 154 -7.14 -16.83 10.18
CA LEU A 154 -6.15 -16.81 11.26
C LEU A 154 -6.70 -16.13 12.52
N TYR A 155 -7.44 -15.03 12.35
CA TYR A 155 -8.07 -14.33 13.46
C TYR A 155 -8.99 -15.26 14.29
N ALA A 156 -9.72 -16.18 13.65
CA ALA A 156 -10.56 -17.15 14.33
C ALA A 156 -9.80 -18.08 15.29
N HIS A 157 -8.52 -18.35 15.01
CA HIS A 157 -7.69 -19.28 15.76
C HIS A 157 -6.77 -18.60 16.77
N ILE A 158 -6.18 -17.46 16.40
CA ILE A 158 -5.14 -16.79 17.21
C ILE A 158 -5.51 -15.38 17.67
N GLY A 159 -6.66 -14.88 17.28
CA GLY A 159 -7.12 -13.53 17.64
C GLY A 159 -6.26 -12.40 17.07
N LEU A 160 -6.55 -11.16 17.46
CA LEU A 160 -5.80 -9.98 17.03
C LEU A 160 -4.37 -9.97 17.62
N SER A 161 -4.25 -10.33 18.90
CA SER A 161 -2.94 -10.42 19.59
C SER A 161 -2.02 -11.42 18.89
N GLY A 162 -2.56 -12.59 18.50
CA GLY A 162 -1.82 -13.60 17.73
C GLY A 162 -1.41 -13.12 16.34
N LEU A 163 -2.25 -12.33 15.66
CA LEU A 163 -1.87 -11.73 14.36
C LEU A 163 -0.71 -10.74 14.51
N PHE A 164 -0.72 -9.91 15.54
CA PHE A 164 0.40 -9.02 15.83
C PHE A 164 1.68 -9.81 16.21
N ALA A 165 1.56 -10.85 17.03
CA ALA A 165 2.68 -11.72 17.37
C ALA A 165 3.26 -12.42 16.14
N LEU A 166 2.40 -12.96 15.26
CA LEU A 166 2.81 -13.56 13.98
C LEU A 166 3.57 -12.55 13.12
N THR A 167 3.09 -11.31 13.07
CA THR A 167 3.77 -10.21 12.37
C THR A 167 5.19 -9.97 12.91
N GLY A 168 5.36 -9.96 14.23
CA GLY A 168 6.67 -9.86 14.88
C GLY A 168 7.60 -11.02 14.54
N LEU A 169 7.07 -12.24 14.52
CA LEU A 169 7.82 -13.44 14.11
C LEU A 169 8.24 -13.40 12.64
N LEU A 170 7.36 -12.97 11.75
CA LEU A 170 7.68 -12.79 10.33
C LEU A 170 8.80 -11.76 10.13
N CYS A 171 8.84 -10.69 10.93
CA CYS A 171 9.94 -9.72 10.90
C CYS A 171 11.25 -10.31 11.40
N THR A 172 11.21 -11.15 12.42
CA THR A 172 12.39 -11.88 12.91
C THR A 172 12.94 -12.81 11.80
N ALA A 173 12.05 -13.51 11.10
CA ALA A 173 12.42 -14.32 9.93
C ALA A 173 13.02 -13.46 8.80
N ALA A 174 12.43 -12.28 8.54
CA ALA A 174 12.96 -11.34 7.55
C ALA A 174 14.37 -10.85 7.90
N ILE A 175 14.68 -10.59 9.18
CA ILE A 175 16.05 -10.28 9.64
C ILE A 175 17.01 -11.44 9.31
N GLY A 176 16.60 -12.67 9.55
CA GLY A 176 17.37 -13.85 9.15
C GLY A 176 17.66 -13.86 7.65
N VAL A 177 16.65 -13.56 6.81
CA VAL A 177 16.85 -13.47 5.35
C VAL A 177 17.85 -12.36 5.00
N VAL A 178 17.78 -11.18 5.65
CA VAL A 178 18.76 -10.10 5.43
C VAL A 178 20.17 -10.52 5.77
N CYS A 179 20.35 -11.21 6.89
CA CYS A 179 21.67 -11.59 7.39
C CYS A 179 22.32 -12.69 6.53
N TRP A 180 21.56 -13.73 6.17
CA TRP A 180 22.13 -14.96 5.60
C TRP A 180 21.83 -15.17 4.11
N VAL A 181 20.74 -14.62 3.58
CA VAL A 181 20.32 -14.89 2.19
C VAL A 181 20.65 -13.73 1.26
N VAL A 182 20.42 -12.47 1.70
CA VAL A 182 20.70 -11.29 0.88
C VAL A 182 22.20 -11.15 0.63
N PRO A 183 22.66 -11.06 -0.64
CA PRO A 183 24.07 -10.87 -0.93
C PRO A 183 24.57 -9.52 -0.39
N ALA A 184 25.89 -9.48 -0.07
CA ALA A 184 26.55 -8.22 0.22
C ALA A 184 26.69 -7.41 -1.09
N VAL A 185 26.18 -6.19 -1.09
CA VAL A 185 26.33 -5.26 -2.20
C VAL A 185 27.23 -4.12 -1.74
N PRO A 186 28.34 -3.83 -2.43
CA PRO A 186 29.14 -2.66 -2.13
C PRO A 186 28.30 -1.37 -2.24
N LEU A 187 28.55 -0.44 -1.34
CA LEU A 187 27.92 0.89 -1.46
C LEU A 187 28.40 1.54 -2.76
N PRO A 188 27.50 2.09 -3.57
CA PRO A 188 27.93 2.80 -4.78
C PRO A 188 28.81 3.98 -4.39
N VAL A 189 29.96 4.08 -5.07
CA VAL A 189 30.81 5.25 -4.94
C VAL A 189 30.05 6.42 -5.56
N ARG A 190 29.61 7.36 -4.72
CA ARG A 190 28.94 8.58 -5.21
C ARG A 190 29.97 9.42 -5.95
N GLU A 191 29.75 9.65 -7.24
CA GLU A 191 30.51 10.68 -7.95
C GLU A 191 30.20 12.06 -7.32
N PRO A 192 31.24 12.83 -6.95
CA PRO A 192 31.06 14.18 -6.44
C PRO A 192 30.35 15.03 -7.50
N GLY A 193 29.21 15.62 -7.18
CA GLY A 193 28.51 16.56 -8.08
C GLY A 193 27.14 16.09 -8.60
N HIS A 194 26.74 14.84 -8.46
CA HIS A 194 25.40 14.40 -8.83
C HIS A 194 24.38 14.80 -7.76
N GLN A 195 23.86 16.01 -7.88
CA GLN A 195 22.74 16.45 -7.04
C GLN A 195 21.42 15.96 -7.65
N THR A 196 20.59 15.30 -6.82
CA THR A 196 19.24 14.96 -7.24
C THR A 196 18.46 16.25 -7.51
N PRO A 197 17.86 16.43 -8.68
CA PRO A 197 17.12 17.64 -9.01
C PRO A 197 15.76 17.65 -8.28
N TRP A 198 15.76 17.85 -6.96
CA TRP A 198 14.55 17.82 -6.12
C TRP A 198 13.47 18.77 -6.60
N ARG A 199 13.82 19.97 -7.10
CA ARG A 199 12.84 20.92 -7.65
C ARG A 199 12.13 20.35 -8.87
N ALA A 200 12.83 19.62 -9.74
CA ALA A 200 12.25 18.96 -10.91
C ALA A 200 11.31 17.79 -10.54
N VAL A 201 11.45 17.23 -9.35
CA VAL A 201 10.53 16.19 -8.82
C VAL A 201 9.35 16.81 -8.10
N LEU A 202 9.61 17.71 -7.14
CA LEU A 202 8.60 18.25 -6.24
C LEU A 202 7.67 19.27 -6.90
N LEU A 203 8.15 20.00 -7.92
CA LEU A 203 7.38 21.04 -8.63
C LEU A 203 6.88 20.59 -10.01
N ASN A 204 7.10 19.34 -10.41
CA ASN A 204 6.57 18.82 -11.67
C ASN A 204 5.06 18.61 -11.58
N PRO A 205 4.24 19.31 -12.39
CA PRO A 205 2.78 19.23 -12.28
C PRO A 205 2.22 17.82 -12.52
N GLU A 206 2.83 17.04 -13.43
CA GLU A 206 2.39 15.68 -13.70
C GLU A 206 2.73 14.73 -12.53
N LEU A 207 3.91 14.87 -11.92
CA LEU A 207 4.27 14.11 -10.71
C LEU A 207 3.38 14.49 -9.53
N LEU A 208 3.04 15.79 -9.38
CA LEU A 208 2.10 16.23 -8.33
C LEU A 208 0.71 15.62 -8.51
N ARG A 209 0.20 15.53 -9.75
CA ARG A 209 -1.08 14.87 -10.06
C ARG A 209 -1.04 13.39 -9.70
N LEU A 210 0.05 12.69 -10.05
CA LEU A 210 0.22 11.27 -9.75
C LEU A 210 0.37 11.03 -8.23
N ASN A 211 1.10 11.91 -7.53
CA ASN A 211 1.24 11.86 -6.08
C ASN A 211 -0.09 12.15 -5.38
N GLY A 212 -0.85 13.16 -5.83
CA GLY A 212 -2.22 13.39 -5.35
C GLY A 212 -3.14 12.19 -5.60
N GLY A 213 -2.93 11.51 -6.72
CA GLY A 213 -3.66 10.29 -7.06
C GLY A 213 -3.42 9.14 -6.09
N ILE A 214 -2.16 8.78 -5.83
CA ILE A 214 -1.85 7.69 -4.89
C ILE A 214 -2.26 8.05 -3.45
N PHE A 215 -2.13 9.32 -3.06
CA PHE A 215 -2.64 9.80 -1.79
C PHE A 215 -4.15 9.54 -1.66
N THR A 216 -4.95 10.02 -2.63
CA THR A 216 -6.41 9.86 -2.63
C THR A 216 -6.82 8.39 -2.68
N LEU A 217 -6.17 7.57 -3.51
CA LEU A 217 -6.44 6.15 -3.61
C LEU A 217 -6.29 5.44 -2.26
N HIS A 218 -5.23 5.75 -1.51
CA HIS A 218 -4.97 5.14 -0.20
C HIS A 218 -5.79 5.76 0.92
N VAL A 219 -6.17 7.05 0.82
CA VAL A 219 -7.18 7.65 1.72
C VAL A 219 -8.48 6.86 1.62
N VAL A 220 -8.98 6.64 0.41
CA VAL A 220 -10.22 5.90 0.17
C VAL A 220 -10.10 4.45 0.65
N GLN A 221 -9.01 3.77 0.31
CA GLN A 221 -8.79 2.39 0.74
C GLN A 221 -8.84 2.24 2.26
N MET A 222 -8.10 3.08 3.00
CA MET A 222 -8.04 2.97 4.45
C MET A 222 -9.34 3.40 5.13
N ALA A 223 -10.02 4.42 4.62
CA ALA A 223 -11.34 4.80 5.10
C ALA A 223 -12.35 3.65 4.94
N MET A 224 -12.30 2.91 3.82
CA MET A 224 -13.12 1.72 3.62
C MET A 224 -12.79 0.61 4.64
N PHE A 225 -11.51 0.38 4.98
CA PHE A 225 -11.15 -0.61 6.01
C PHE A 225 -11.60 -0.24 7.43
N VAL A 226 -11.92 1.03 7.69
CA VAL A 226 -12.57 1.45 8.95
C VAL A 226 -14.04 1.00 9.00
N VAL A 227 -14.77 1.04 7.87
CA VAL A 227 -16.23 0.87 7.86
C VAL A 227 -16.71 -0.44 7.25
N VAL A 228 -16.12 -0.93 6.17
CA VAL A 228 -16.61 -2.11 5.43
C VAL A 228 -16.62 -3.39 6.26
N PRO A 229 -15.54 -3.75 7.01
CA PRO A 229 -15.57 -4.96 7.84
C PRO A 229 -16.69 -4.93 8.90
N VAL A 230 -16.99 -3.74 9.40
CA VAL A 230 -18.08 -3.52 10.38
C VAL A 230 -19.45 -3.67 9.72
N LEU A 231 -19.64 -3.10 8.52
CA LEU A 231 -20.88 -3.26 7.75
C LEU A 231 -21.16 -4.73 7.40
N LEU A 232 -20.14 -5.52 7.10
CA LEU A 232 -20.27 -6.95 6.86
C LEU A 232 -20.82 -7.70 8.08
N VAL A 233 -20.39 -7.32 9.28
CA VAL A 233 -20.89 -7.93 10.53
C VAL A 233 -22.29 -7.42 10.86
N GLU A 234 -22.48 -6.10 10.92
CA GLU A 234 -23.69 -5.48 11.48
C GLU A 234 -24.88 -5.49 10.52
N GLN A 235 -24.64 -5.32 9.21
CA GLN A 235 -25.72 -5.20 8.22
C GLN A 235 -25.84 -6.42 7.31
N ALA A 236 -24.73 -7.02 6.89
CA ALA A 236 -24.79 -8.25 6.10
C ALA A 236 -24.90 -9.52 6.97
N GLY A 237 -24.84 -9.40 8.31
CA GLY A 237 -24.96 -10.50 9.24
C GLY A 237 -23.86 -11.56 9.15
N MET A 238 -22.70 -11.19 8.60
CA MET A 238 -21.59 -12.10 8.35
C MET A 238 -20.59 -12.09 9.50
N ALA A 239 -20.36 -13.25 10.11
CA ALA A 239 -19.36 -13.37 11.16
C ALA A 239 -17.94 -13.03 10.62
N LEU A 240 -17.16 -12.31 11.42
CA LEU A 240 -15.81 -11.85 11.02
C LEU A 240 -14.89 -12.96 10.48
N PRO A 241 -14.85 -14.18 11.07
CA PRO A 241 -14.08 -15.30 10.53
C PRO A 241 -14.51 -15.76 9.14
N GLU A 242 -15.72 -15.42 8.70
CA GLU A 242 -16.28 -15.82 7.41
C GLU A 242 -16.01 -14.82 6.28
N HIS A 243 -15.47 -13.64 6.58
CA HIS A 243 -15.21 -12.58 5.59
C HIS A 243 -14.34 -13.05 4.41
N TRP A 244 -13.52 -14.11 4.57
CA TRP A 244 -12.77 -14.71 3.48
C TRP A 244 -13.67 -15.21 2.33
N LYS A 245 -14.92 -15.59 2.63
CA LYS A 245 -15.93 -16.04 1.63
C LYS A 245 -16.29 -14.93 0.63
N ILE A 246 -16.15 -13.66 1.05
CA ILE A 246 -16.28 -12.49 0.17
C ILE A 246 -14.91 -12.14 -0.44
N TYR A 247 -13.88 -12.00 0.38
CA TYR A 247 -12.59 -11.50 -0.09
C TYR A 247 -11.93 -12.42 -1.12
N LEU A 248 -12.04 -13.74 -0.99
CA LEU A 248 -11.44 -14.68 -1.93
C LEU A 248 -12.00 -14.51 -3.36
N PRO A 249 -13.31 -14.65 -3.63
CA PRO A 249 -13.84 -14.48 -4.98
C PRO A 249 -13.68 -13.04 -5.51
N VAL A 250 -13.78 -12.04 -4.64
CA VAL A 250 -13.59 -10.63 -5.00
C VAL A 250 -12.15 -10.37 -5.48
N VAL A 251 -11.16 -10.83 -4.72
CA VAL A 251 -9.76 -10.61 -5.06
C VAL A 251 -9.37 -11.36 -6.32
N LEU A 252 -9.71 -12.66 -6.41
CA LEU A 252 -9.44 -13.46 -7.61
C LEU A 252 -10.14 -12.89 -8.84
N GLY A 253 -11.43 -12.57 -8.73
CA GLY A 253 -12.21 -11.95 -9.80
C GLY A 253 -11.63 -10.61 -10.24
N SER A 254 -11.17 -9.77 -9.29
CA SER A 254 -10.57 -8.48 -9.62
C SER A 254 -9.29 -8.62 -10.45
N PHE A 255 -8.42 -9.58 -10.15
CA PHE A 255 -7.22 -9.83 -10.95
C PHE A 255 -7.56 -10.42 -12.33
N ILE A 256 -8.54 -11.34 -12.42
CA ILE A 256 -8.99 -11.93 -13.69
C ILE A 256 -9.51 -10.81 -14.61
N ILE A 257 -10.21 -9.82 -14.08
CA ILE A 257 -10.75 -8.69 -14.87
C ILE A 257 -9.67 -7.65 -15.16
N MET A 258 -8.86 -7.26 -14.14
CA MET A 258 -7.84 -6.22 -14.25
C MET A 258 -6.77 -6.55 -15.29
N VAL A 259 -6.21 -7.79 -15.27
CA VAL A 259 -5.05 -8.13 -16.09
C VAL A 259 -5.32 -7.96 -17.58
N PRO A 260 -6.41 -8.53 -18.16
CA PRO A 260 -6.72 -8.31 -19.57
C PRO A 260 -6.98 -6.85 -19.93
N LEU A 261 -7.68 -6.10 -19.05
CA LEU A 261 -7.97 -4.68 -19.27
C LEU A 261 -6.70 -3.85 -19.32
N LEU A 262 -5.78 -4.08 -18.39
CA LEU A 262 -4.50 -3.36 -18.30
C LEU A 262 -3.63 -3.65 -19.53
N LEU A 263 -3.50 -4.93 -19.92
CA LEU A 263 -2.74 -5.34 -21.10
C LEU A 263 -3.33 -4.78 -22.39
N ALA A 264 -4.65 -4.80 -22.53
CA ALA A 264 -5.35 -4.24 -23.69
C ALA A 264 -5.20 -2.70 -23.73
N GLY A 265 -5.32 -2.03 -22.60
CA GLY A 265 -5.14 -0.59 -22.48
C GLY A 265 -3.72 -0.14 -22.85
N GLU A 266 -2.70 -0.88 -22.40
CA GLU A 266 -1.30 -0.59 -22.73
C GLU A 266 -1.00 -0.84 -24.22
N LYS A 267 -1.43 -1.98 -24.77
CA LYS A 267 -1.20 -2.32 -26.20
C LYS A 267 -1.89 -1.36 -27.15
N ARG A 268 -3.10 -0.90 -26.84
CA ARG A 268 -3.89 0.00 -27.68
C ARG A 268 -3.61 1.49 -27.45
N GLY A 269 -2.71 1.84 -26.51
CA GLY A 269 -2.43 3.24 -26.16
C GLY A 269 -3.56 3.95 -25.38
N HIS A 270 -4.53 3.20 -24.84
CA HIS A 270 -5.69 3.74 -24.12
C HIS A 270 -5.50 3.77 -22.59
N LEU A 271 -4.25 3.82 -22.13
CA LEU A 271 -3.95 3.76 -20.69
C LEU A 271 -4.58 4.92 -19.91
N LYS A 272 -4.62 6.14 -20.50
CA LYS A 272 -5.29 7.30 -19.89
C LYS A 272 -6.81 7.07 -19.73
N THR A 273 -7.45 6.56 -20.75
CA THR A 273 -8.91 6.28 -20.72
C THR A 273 -9.22 5.24 -19.64
N LEU A 274 -8.43 4.16 -19.57
CA LEU A 274 -8.59 3.14 -18.54
C LEU A 274 -8.37 3.70 -17.13
N PHE A 275 -7.37 4.58 -16.97
CA PHE A 275 -7.08 5.25 -15.71
C PHE A 275 -8.25 6.13 -15.24
N LEU A 276 -8.77 7.00 -16.11
CA LEU A 276 -9.91 7.86 -15.78
C LEU A 276 -11.20 7.06 -15.54
N PHE A 277 -11.42 6.01 -16.34
CA PHE A 277 -12.55 5.09 -16.14
C PHE A 277 -12.46 4.39 -14.77
N SER A 278 -11.29 3.98 -14.35
CA SER A 278 -11.10 3.35 -13.04
C SER A 278 -11.41 4.31 -11.88
N ILE A 279 -11.03 5.60 -11.99
CA ILE A 279 -11.44 6.60 -10.99
C ILE A 279 -12.96 6.78 -10.99
N ALA A 280 -13.58 6.90 -12.16
CA ALA A 280 -15.05 7.03 -12.28
C ALA A 280 -15.78 5.80 -11.72
N LEU A 281 -15.24 4.60 -11.93
CA LEU A 281 -15.75 3.36 -11.34
C LEU A 281 -15.69 3.41 -9.81
N LEU A 282 -14.57 3.87 -9.22
CA LEU A 282 -14.46 4.03 -7.77
C LEU A 282 -15.46 5.05 -7.23
N ILE A 283 -15.71 6.16 -7.92
CA ILE A 283 -16.75 7.16 -7.55
C ILE A 283 -18.12 6.48 -7.51
N ALA A 284 -18.49 5.75 -8.57
CA ALA A 284 -19.76 5.05 -8.64
C ALA A 284 -19.92 4.02 -7.51
N VAL A 285 -18.86 3.26 -7.22
CA VAL A 285 -18.84 2.29 -6.11
C VAL A 285 -19.06 2.96 -4.76
N GLN A 286 -18.37 4.08 -4.49
CA GLN A 286 -18.55 4.80 -3.23
C GLN A 286 -19.97 5.38 -3.11
N ALA A 287 -20.51 5.96 -4.18
CA ALA A 287 -21.89 6.43 -4.19
C ALA A 287 -22.89 5.30 -3.94
N LEU A 288 -22.70 4.14 -4.57
CA LEU A 288 -23.59 2.98 -4.39
C LEU A 288 -23.49 2.40 -2.97
N PHE A 289 -22.32 2.39 -2.34
CA PHE A 289 -22.19 2.01 -0.93
C PHE A 289 -22.95 2.95 0.02
N ALA A 290 -23.06 4.24 -0.32
CA ALA A 290 -23.80 5.20 0.49
C ALA A 290 -25.33 5.04 0.33
N TRP A 291 -25.82 4.48 -0.79
CA TRP A 291 -27.25 4.49 -1.12
C TRP A 291 -27.92 3.11 -1.10
N LEU A 292 -27.15 2.04 -1.34
CA LEU A 292 -27.71 0.69 -1.41
C LEU A 292 -27.62 -0.01 -0.04
N PRO A 293 -28.63 -0.85 0.30
CA PRO A 293 -28.54 -1.65 1.51
C PRO A 293 -27.39 -2.66 1.43
N ALA A 294 -26.70 -2.85 2.55
CA ALA A 294 -25.49 -3.67 2.63
C ALA A 294 -25.82 -5.19 2.69
N HIS A 295 -26.57 -5.70 1.73
CA HIS A 295 -26.77 -7.15 1.58
C HIS A 295 -25.49 -7.81 1.06
N PHE A 296 -25.30 -9.10 1.38
CA PHE A 296 -24.14 -9.90 0.99
C PHE A 296 -23.78 -9.76 -0.49
N SER A 297 -24.75 -9.93 -1.39
CA SER A 297 -24.52 -9.85 -2.84
C SER A 297 -24.13 -8.45 -3.29
N VAL A 298 -24.77 -7.42 -2.75
CA VAL A 298 -24.48 -6.01 -3.08
C VAL A 298 -23.06 -5.65 -2.65
N VAL A 299 -22.70 -5.95 -1.38
CA VAL A 299 -21.36 -5.67 -0.87
C VAL A 299 -20.28 -6.43 -1.66
N THR A 300 -20.54 -7.71 -1.99
CA THR A 300 -19.60 -8.51 -2.79
C THR A 300 -19.35 -7.90 -4.17
N MET A 301 -20.42 -7.48 -4.88
CA MET A 301 -20.29 -6.88 -6.22
C MET A 301 -19.61 -5.51 -6.16
N LEU A 302 -19.94 -4.69 -5.16
CA LEU A 302 -19.31 -3.38 -4.97
C LEU A 302 -17.84 -3.51 -4.61
N LEU A 303 -17.47 -4.46 -3.76
CA LEU A 303 -16.07 -4.75 -3.45
C LEU A 303 -15.31 -5.29 -4.66
N LEU A 304 -15.92 -6.15 -5.48
CA LEU A 304 -15.33 -6.61 -6.74
C LEU A 304 -15.02 -5.42 -7.67
N ALA A 305 -16.00 -4.56 -7.90
CA ALA A 305 -15.83 -3.35 -8.71
C ALA A 305 -14.78 -2.40 -8.12
N PHE A 306 -14.76 -2.22 -6.79
CA PHE A 306 -13.75 -1.46 -6.09
C PHE A 306 -12.34 -2.00 -6.36
N PHE A 307 -12.11 -3.30 -6.13
CA PHE A 307 -10.77 -3.88 -6.30
C PHE A 307 -10.35 -3.94 -7.77
N VAL A 308 -11.26 -4.05 -8.73
CA VAL A 308 -10.91 -3.90 -10.15
C VAL A 308 -10.36 -2.50 -10.41
N GLY A 309 -11.07 -1.45 -10.05
CA GLY A 309 -10.63 -0.06 -10.23
C GLY A 309 -9.36 0.25 -9.44
N PHE A 310 -9.32 -0.15 -8.17
CA PHE A 310 -8.16 0.03 -7.28
C PHE A 310 -6.89 -0.62 -7.84
N ASN A 311 -6.96 -1.90 -8.22
CA ASN A 311 -5.79 -2.65 -8.70
C ASN A 311 -5.27 -2.09 -10.04
N ILE A 312 -6.15 -1.65 -10.96
CA ILE A 312 -5.75 -0.97 -12.20
C ILE A 312 -4.98 0.31 -11.88
N LEU A 313 -5.47 1.14 -10.97
CA LEU A 313 -4.84 2.40 -10.57
C LEU A 313 -3.51 2.15 -9.84
N GLU A 314 -3.50 1.20 -8.90
CA GLU A 314 -2.31 0.82 -8.14
C GLU A 314 -1.18 0.30 -9.04
N ALA A 315 -1.51 -0.50 -10.06
CA ALA A 315 -0.52 -0.98 -11.03
C ALA A 315 -0.05 0.13 -11.99
N SER A 316 -0.93 1.07 -12.34
CA SER A 316 -0.64 2.12 -13.33
C SER A 316 0.18 3.27 -12.75
N LEU A 317 -0.12 3.71 -11.52
CA LEU A 317 0.46 4.91 -10.90
C LEU A 317 2.00 4.87 -10.82
N PRO A 318 2.66 3.83 -10.25
CA PRO A 318 4.11 3.81 -10.14
C PRO A 318 4.79 3.72 -11.53
N SER A 319 4.14 3.04 -12.49
CA SER A 319 4.60 3.00 -13.88
C SER A 319 4.59 4.39 -14.52
N LEU A 320 3.53 5.16 -14.31
CA LEU A 320 3.41 6.53 -14.81
C LEU A 320 4.42 7.46 -14.15
N VAL A 321 4.61 7.38 -12.83
CA VAL A 321 5.64 8.15 -12.11
C VAL A 321 7.02 7.88 -12.71
N SER A 322 7.36 6.61 -12.93
CA SER A 322 8.65 6.23 -13.52
C SER A 322 8.84 6.73 -14.97
N LYS A 323 7.74 6.87 -15.75
CA LYS A 323 7.79 7.37 -17.13
C LYS A 323 7.88 8.90 -17.19
N VAL A 324 7.29 9.61 -16.24
CA VAL A 324 7.25 11.09 -16.16
C VAL A 324 8.49 11.65 -15.49
N ALA A 325 9.04 10.93 -14.52
CA ALA A 325 10.21 11.39 -13.77
C ALA A 325 11.45 11.53 -14.65
N PRO A 326 12.28 12.58 -14.44
CA PRO A 326 13.57 12.69 -15.08
C PRO A 326 14.43 11.44 -14.86
N ALA A 327 15.19 11.01 -15.88
CA ALA A 327 15.97 9.78 -15.82
C ALA A 327 16.92 9.74 -14.60
N SER A 328 17.54 10.88 -14.26
CA SER A 328 18.44 11.05 -13.12
C SER A 328 17.73 11.10 -11.76
N ALA A 329 16.39 11.22 -11.71
CA ALA A 329 15.63 11.44 -10.49
C ALA A 329 14.49 10.42 -10.26
N LYS A 330 14.45 9.31 -10.99
CA LYS A 330 13.39 8.28 -10.86
C LYS A 330 13.27 7.73 -9.43
N GLY A 331 14.41 7.47 -8.79
CA GLY A 331 14.42 6.99 -7.40
C GLY A 331 13.82 8.01 -6.43
N ALA A 332 14.17 9.29 -6.58
CA ALA A 332 13.61 10.37 -5.76
C ALA A 332 12.10 10.53 -5.99
N ALA A 333 11.65 10.47 -7.25
CA ALA A 333 10.23 10.55 -7.59
C ALA A 333 9.41 9.41 -6.97
N LEU A 334 9.92 8.16 -7.03
CA LEU A 334 9.30 7.01 -6.37
C LEU A 334 9.37 7.11 -4.84
N GLY A 335 10.42 7.72 -4.29
CA GLY A 335 10.52 8.01 -2.86
C GLY A 335 9.42 8.97 -2.39
N VAL A 336 9.22 10.08 -3.12
CA VAL A 336 8.11 11.02 -2.85
C VAL A 336 6.75 10.33 -3.00
N TYR A 337 6.58 9.55 -4.05
CA TYR A 337 5.37 8.75 -4.29
C TYR A 337 5.05 7.84 -3.10
N ASN A 338 6.02 7.05 -2.61
CA ASN A 338 5.83 6.14 -1.48
C ASN A 338 5.56 6.90 -0.16
N THR A 339 6.19 8.05 0.05
CA THR A 339 5.90 8.91 1.20
C THR A 339 4.47 9.43 1.14
N THR A 340 4.04 9.89 -0.03
CA THR A 340 2.67 10.39 -0.25
C THR A 340 1.64 9.28 -0.08
N GLN A 341 1.93 8.07 -0.55
CA GLN A 341 1.13 6.86 -0.30
C GLN A 341 0.96 6.60 1.20
N ALA A 342 2.07 6.62 1.95
CA ALA A 342 2.03 6.39 3.40
C ALA A 342 1.22 7.46 4.15
N LEU A 343 1.32 8.72 3.74
CA LEU A 343 0.47 9.78 4.28
C LEU A 343 -1.01 9.57 3.93
N GLY A 344 -1.30 9.05 2.74
CA GLY A 344 -2.67 8.65 2.35
C GLY A 344 -3.24 7.58 3.26
N LEU A 345 -2.45 6.57 3.64
CA LEU A 345 -2.86 5.54 4.61
C LEU A 345 -3.22 6.17 5.97
N PHE A 346 -2.41 7.13 6.46
CA PHE A 346 -2.69 7.83 7.71
C PHE A 346 -3.98 8.64 7.63
N VAL A 347 -4.07 9.53 6.64
CA VAL A 347 -5.22 10.42 6.50
C VAL A 347 -6.50 9.61 6.29
N GLY A 348 -6.44 8.52 5.52
CA GLY A 348 -7.60 7.66 5.27
C GLY A 348 -8.13 7.00 6.54
N GLY A 349 -7.26 6.46 7.38
CA GLY A 349 -7.65 5.92 8.68
C GLY A 349 -8.21 6.98 9.62
N ALA A 350 -7.47 8.09 9.82
CA ALA A 350 -7.85 9.16 10.73
C ALA A 350 -9.14 9.87 10.28
N LEU A 351 -9.23 10.25 9.00
CA LEU A 351 -10.40 10.92 8.43
C LEU A 351 -11.61 9.98 8.39
N GLY A 352 -11.41 8.74 7.92
CA GLY A 352 -12.49 7.75 7.87
C GLY A 352 -13.08 7.47 9.24
N GLY A 353 -12.22 7.29 10.26
CA GLY A 353 -12.67 7.11 11.64
C GLY A 353 -13.36 8.35 12.21
N TRP A 354 -12.83 9.54 11.95
CA TRP A 354 -13.42 10.81 12.41
C TRP A 354 -14.79 11.07 11.77
N VAL A 355 -14.90 10.90 10.45
CA VAL A 355 -16.17 11.05 9.73
C VAL A 355 -17.19 10.02 10.23
N ALA A 356 -16.77 8.75 10.38
CA ALA A 356 -17.64 7.70 10.90
C ALA A 356 -18.15 8.00 12.32
N SER A 357 -17.32 8.60 13.18
CA SER A 357 -17.69 8.94 14.55
C SER A 357 -18.69 10.11 14.63
N ARG A 358 -18.69 11.03 13.66
CA ARG A 358 -19.53 12.23 13.66
C ARG A 358 -20.83 12.06 12.88
N TRP A 359 -20.77 11.40 11.72
CA TRP A 359 -21.86 11.34 10.76
C TRP A 359 -22.21 9.90 10.34
N GLY A 360 -21.54 8.91 10.91
CA GLY A 360 -21.80 7.49 10.63
C GLY A 360 -21.04 6.95 9.39
N ALA A 361 -21.21 5.64 9.17
CA ALA A 361 -20.46 4.91 8.14
C ALA A 361 -20.78 5.39 6.72
N LEU A 362 -22.04 5.78 6.44
CA LEU A 362 -22.46 6.23 5.09
C LEU A 362 -21.73 7.49 4.67
N ALA A 363 -21.55 8.47 5.57
CA ALA A 363 -20.83 9.70 5.30
C ALA A 363 -19.36 9.47 4.90
N VAL A 364 -18.76 8.35 5.32
CA VAL A 364 -17.40 7.98 4.90
C VAL A 364 -17.37 7.69 3.40
N PHE A 365 -18.35 6.96 2.88
CA PHE A 365 -18.44 6.69 1.44
C PHE A 365 -18.70 7.96 0.63
N GLU A 366 -19.58 8.85 1.11
CA GLU A 366 -19.83 10.15 0.47
C GLU A 366 -18.55 11.00 0.43
N THR A 367 -17.81 11.06 1.55
CA THR A 367 -16.53 11.76 1.63
C THR A 367 -15.52 11.18 0.63
N CYS A 368 -15.43 9.84 0.54
CA CYS A 368 -14.57 9.16 -0.41
C CYS A 368 -14.98 9.48 -1.86
N ALA A 369 -16.29 9.52 -2.17
CA ALA A 369 -16.78 9.87 -3.50
C ALA A 369 -16.37 11.29 -3.89
N VAL A 370 -16.49 12.27 -2.97
CA VAL A 370 -16.06 13.66 -3.19
C VAL A 370 -14.55 13.74 -3.44
N LEU A 371 -13.72 13.06 -2.64
CA LEU A 371 -12.27 13.05 -2.83
C LEU A 371 -11.88 12.45 -4.19
N LEU A 372 -12.53 11.36 -4.59
CA LEU A 372 -12.31 10.73 -5.89
C LEU A 372 -12.76 11.63 -7.04
N LEU A 373 -13.86 12.39 -6.88
CA LEU A 373 -14.33 13.35 -7.87
C LEU A 373 -13.31 14.49 -8.06
N LEU A 374 -12.79 15.03 -6.97
CA LEU A 374 -11.69 16.00 -7.01
C LEU A 374 -10.47 15.45 -7.72
N TRP A 375 -10.10 14.20 -7.42
CA TRP A 375 -9.01 13.55 -8.12
C TRP A 375 -9.29 13.37 -9.61
N LEU A 376 -10.51 12.97 -10.01
CA LEU A 376 -10.89 12.84 -11.42
C LEU A 376 -10.70 14.16 -12.18
N VAL A 377 -11.12 15.29 -11.59
CA VAL A 377 -10.94 16.63 -12.17
C VAL A 377 -9.44 16.96 -12.32
N LEU A 378 -8.63 16.68 -11.31
CA LEU A 378 -7.19 16.92 -11.34
C LEU A 378 -6.45 16.01 -12.33
N ALA A 379 -6.93 14.77 -12.51
CA ALA A 379 -6.35 13.80 -13.43
C ALA A 379 -6.76 14.01 -14.90
N TRP A 380 -7.89 14.67 -15.14
CA TRP A 380 -8.44 14.87 -16.50
C TRP A 380 -7.43 15.46 -17.50
N PRO A 381 -6.70 16.56 -17.18
CA PRO A 381 -5.71 17.16 -18.09
C PRO A 381 -4.38 16.39 -18.14
N MET A 382 -4.22 15.25 -17.42
CA MET A 382 -2.97 14.49 -17.36
C MET A 382 -2.50 14.06 -18.74
N ARG A 383 -1.21 14.22 -19.00
CA ARG A 383 -0.54 13.77 -20.22
C ARG A 383 0.21 12.47 -19.95
N VAL A 384 -0.22 11.39 -20.58
CA VAL A 384 0.50 10.10 -20.50
C VAL A 384 1.53 10.05 -21.63
N PRO A 385 2.83 9.84 -21.32
CA PRO A 385 3.85 9.68 -22.37
C PRO A 385 3.51 8.45 -23.24
N VAL A 386 3.27 8.67 -24.51
CA VAL A 386 3.10 7.60 -25.49
C VAL A 386 4.48 7.05 -25.84
N LYS A 387 4.65 5.72 -25.81
CA LYS A 387 5.84 5.06 -26.32
C LYS A 387 5.95 5.40 -27.81
N LYS A 388 6.97 6.14 -28.23
CA LYS A 388 7.28 6.25 -29.67
C LYS A 388 7.50 4.82 -30.16
N GLN A 389 6.68 4.36 -31.11
CA GLN A 389 7.00 3.17 -31.88
C GLN A 389 8.37 3.41 -32.51
N PRO A 390 9.28 2.43 -32.52
CA PRO A 390 10.46 2.51 -33.37
C PRO A 390 9.97 2.79 -34.78
N ALA A 391 10.49 3.86 -35.43
CA ALA A 391 10.26 4.05 -36.84
C ALA A 391 10.66 2.73 -37.52
N GLU A 392 9.72 2.12 -38.21
CA GLU A 392 10.01 0.98 -39.09
C GLU A 392 11.12 1.47 -40.01
N ALA A 393 12.30 0.88 -39.85
CA ALA A 393 13.39 1.07 -40.76
C ALA A 393 12.96 0.49 -42.11
N GLY A 394 12.54 1.39 -43.04
CA GLY A 394 12.26 1.05 -44.41
C GLY A 394 13.56 0.73 -45.17
#